data_5e659c51925be7b230d622ed126ad740
#
_entry.id   5e659c51925be7b230d622ed126ad740
#
_cell.length_a   1.000
_cell.length_b   1.000
_cell.length_c   1.000
_cell.angle_alpha   90.00
_cell.angle_beta   90.00
_cell.angle_gamma   90.00
#
_symmetry.space_group_name_H-M   'P 1'
#
loop_
_entity.id
_entity.type
_entity.pdbx_description
1 polymer ?
#
loop_
_entity_poly.entity_id
_entity_poly.type
_entity_poly.pdbx_seq_one_letter_code
_entity_poly.pdbx_strand_id
1 'polypeptide(L)'
;DVRQGRNGHGIWIHGSPSNTYSRAPLASEGCVVLANEDLKRLGDYIQPGRTQVVIAAEVDWVPYDALDARRNELAATLDGWREDWESRDTPRLLAHYSAAFRAGRQNLETFATGKQKVNAGKTWIKVGLSSVSILLYPERPDFALVSFVQDYRSNNLSDRTVKRQFWSR
;
A
#
# COMPACT_ATOMS: atom_id res chain seq x y z
N ASP A 1 5.64 11.71 -0.05
CA ASP A 1 6.51 12.27 1.00
C ASP A 1 7.69 13.04 0.42
N VAL A 2 8.28 12.61 -0.69
CA VAL A 2 9.32 13.39 -1.39
C VAL A 2 8.81 14.80 -1.75
N ARG A 3 7.52 14.96 -2.08
CA ARG A 3 6.90 16.27 -2.35
C ARG A 3 6.81 17.18 -1.12
N GLN A 4 6.92 16.62 0.09
CA GLN A 4 6.92 17.34 1.36
C GLN A 4 8.33 17.48 1.94
N GLY A 5 9.37 17.22 1.13
CA GLY A 5 10.75 17.26 1.59
C GLY A 5 11.13 16.10 2.53
N ARG A 6 10.26 15.11 2.70
CA ARG A 6 10.53 13.92 3.53
C ARG A 6 11.22 12.86 2.67
N ASN A 7 12.48 12.65 2.92
CA ASN A 7 13.30 11.68 2.23
C ASN A 7 13.41 10.40 3.09
N GLY A 8 12.56 9.41 2.82
CA GLY A 8 12.49 8.16 3.61
C GLY A 8 13.39 7.03 3.10
N HIS A 9 14.27 7.27 2.14
CA HIS A 9 15.20 6.25 1.70
C HIS A 9 16.48 6.26 2.55
N GLY A 10 17.12 5.08 2.67
CA GLY A 10 18.35 4.95 3.44
C GLY A 10 18.15 4.71 4.95
N ILE A 11 16.90 4.60 5.42
CA ILE A 11 16.61 4.22 6.80
C ILE A 11 16.58 2.70 6.88
N TRP A 12 17.40 2.15 7.74
CA TRP A 12 17.52 0.72 7.96
C TRP A 12 17.06 0.35 9.37
N ILE A 13 16.50 -0.85 9.49
CA ILE A 13 16.33 -1.51 10.79
C ILE A 13 17.46 -2.54 10.87
N HIS A 14 18.37 -2.38 11.83
CA HIS A 14 19.54 -3.25 11.93
C HIS A 14 19.95 -3.49 13.39
N GLY A 15 20.78 -4.49 13.58
CA GLY A 15 21.37 -4.80 14.88
C GLY A 15 22.64 -4.00 15.15
N SER A 16 23.28 -4.32 16.24
CA SER A 16 24.60 -3.80 16.64
C SER A 16 25.73 -4.73 16.14
N PRO A 17 26.97 -4.22 16.00
CA PRO A 17 28.13 -5.02 15.58
C PRO A 17 28.40 -6.26 16.45
N SER A 18 28.05 -6.20 17.74
CA SER A 18 28.10 -7.33 18.68
C SER A 18 27.02 -7.18 19.73
N ASN A 19 26.74 -8.26 20.48
CA ASN A 19 25.74 -8.22 21.57
C ASN A 19 26.21 -7.39 22.78
N THR A 20 27.47 -7.08 22.87
CA THR A 20 28.08 -6.24 23.92
C THR A 20 28.30 -4.80 23.48
N TYR A 21 27.98 -4.47 22.21
CA TYR A 21 28.16 -3.12 21.69
C TYR A 21 27.08 -2.19 22.29
N SER A 22 27.53 -1.11 22.92
CA SER A 22 26.63 -0.08 23.46
C SER A 22 26.76 1.22 22.66
N ARG A 23 25.63 1.84 22.40
CA ARG A 23 25.55 3.16 21.79
C ARG A 23 24.82 4.12 22.72
N ALA A 24 25.19 5.38 22.67
CA ALA A 24 24.38 6.42 23.28
C ALA A 24 22.98 6.47 22.62
N PRO A 25 21.93 6.87 23.33
CA PRO A 25 20.62 7.13 22.73
C PRO A 25 20.75 8.13 21.57
N LEU A 26 19.97 7.92 20.53
CA LEU A 26 19.91 8.79 19.34
C LEU A 26 21.24 8.95 18.57
N ALA A 27 22.16 8.00 18.71
CA ALA A 27 23.47 8.03 18.06
C ALA A 27 23.49 7.45 16.63
N SER A 28 22.35 7.04 16.08
CA SER A 28 22.25 6.61 14.69
C SER A 28 22.04 7.84 13.78
N GLU A 29 22.48 7.72 12.52
CA GLU A 29 22.21 8.73 11.49
C GLU A 29 20.80 8.57 10.86
N GLY A 30 19.79 8.28 11.68
CA GLY A 30 18.40 8.11 11.26
C GLY A 30 17.96 6.64 11.12
N CYS A 31 18.84 5.66 11.33
CA CYS A 31 18.48 4.25 11.34
C CYS A 31 17.83 3.83 12.67
N VAL A 32 16.99 2.79 12.61
CA VAL A 32 16.43 2.13 13.79
C VAL A 32 17.36 1.00 14.20
N VAL A 33 18.03 1.13 15.34
CA VAL A 33 18.98 0.13 15.87
C VAL A 33 18.31 -0.67 16.99
N LEU A 34 18.30 -1.99 16.85
CA LEU A 34 17.75 -2.93 17.82
C LEU A 34 18.88 -3.75 18.45
N ALA A 35 18.64 -4.30 19.63
CA ALA A 35 19.48 -5.38 20.14
C ALA A 35 19.40 -6.58 19.17
N ASN A 36 20.51 -7.30 18.99
CA ASN A 36 20.57 -8.38 18.00
C ASN A 36 19.51 -9.47 18.22
N GLU A 37 19.21 -9.78 19.49
CA GLU A 37 18.18 -10.77 19.82
C GLU A 37 16.76 -10.26 19.49
N ASP A 38 16.48 -8.97 19.67
CA ASP A 38 15.20 -8.38 19.30
C ASP A 38 15.05 -8.28 17.78
N LEU A 39 16.15 -7.99 17.06
CA LEU A 39 16.15 -8.01 15.61
C LEU A 39 15.85 -9.41 15.05
N LYS A 40 16.41 -10.47 15.66
CA LYS A 40 16.10 -11.85 15.28
C LYS A 40 14.63 -12.17 15.52
N ARG A 41 14.08 -11.83 16.70
CA ARG A 41 12.65 -12.01 16.99
C ARG A 41 11.77 -11.25 16.02
N LEU A 42 12.12 -10.00 15.71
CA LEU A 42 11.40 -9.21 14.71
C LEU A 42 11.38 -9.90 13.35
N GLY A 43 12.49 -10.57 12.97
CA GLY A 43 12.60 -11.33 11.72
C GLY A 43 11.53 -12.40 11.55
N ASP A 44 11.05 -13.01 12.64
CA ASP A 44 9.99 -14.03 12.60
C ASP A 44 8.61 -13.46 12.19
N TYR A 45 8.41 -12.15 12.34
CA TYR A 45 7.17 -11.45 12.04
C TYR A 45 7.22 -10.65 10.74
N ILE A 46 8.42 -10.42 10.19
CA ILE A 46 8.60 -9.60 8.99
C ILE A 46 8.62 -10.47 7.74
N GLN A 47 7.84 -10.08 6.75
CA GLN A 47 7.91 -10.60 5.40
C GLN A 47 8.47 -9.52 4.47
N PRO A 48 9.71 -9.65 3.98
CA PRO A 48 10.29 -8.69 3.06
C PRO A 48 9.40 -8.44 1.84
N GLY A 49 9.20 -7.17 1.53
CA GLY A 49 8.32 -6.75 0.44
C GLY A 49 6.81 -6.78 0.76
N ARG A 50 6.41 -7.27 1.95
CA ARG A 50 5.00 -7.32 2.40
C ARG A 50 4.76 -6.56 3.69
N THR A 51 5.65 -6.73 4.68
CA THR A 51 5.55 -5.99 5.94
C THR A 51 5.89 -4.52 5.69
N GLN A 52 4.99 -3.66 6.09
CA GLN A 52 5.16 -2.22 5.95
C GLN A 52 5.65 -1.63 7.26
N VAL A 53 6.55 -0.68 7.17
CA VAL A 53 7.06 0.08 8.29
C VAL A 53 6.58 1.51 8.17
N VAL A 54 5.96 2.02 9.22
CA VAL A 54 5.57 3.42 9.34
C VAL A 54 6.39 4.05 10.43
N ILE A 55 7.04 5.17 10.11
CA ILE A 55 7.76 6.00 11.07
C ILE A 55 6.99 7.31 11.16
N ALA A 56 6.48 7.61 12.34
CA ALA A 56 5.68 8.79 12.64
C ALA A 56 6.21 9.50 13.89
N ALA A 57 5.88 10.78 14.05
CA ALA A 57 6.25 11.55 15.23
C ALA A 57 5.54 11.01 16.47
N GLU A 58 4.27 10.61 16.31
CA GLU A 58 3.44 10.02 17.34
C GLU A 58 2.70 8.80 16.80
N VAL A 59 2.33 7.88 17.67
CA VAL A 59 1.52 6.71 17.36
C VAL A 59 0.31 6.69 18.29
N ASP A 60 -0.87 6.88 17.72
CA ASP A 60 -2.12 6.75 18.48
C ASP A 60 -2.47 5.28 18.65
N TRP A 61 -2.49 4.84 19.89
CA TRP A 61 -2.96 3.51 20.24
C TRP A 61 -4.48 3.53 20.41
N VAL A 62 -5.16 2.87 19.50
CA VAL A 62 -6.62 2.78 19.48
C VAL A 62 -7.08 1.34 19.68
N PRO A 63 -8.30 1.10 20.19
CA PRO A 63 -8.88 -0.23 20.27
C PRO A 63 -8.91 -0.89 18.88
N TYR A 64 -8.75 -2.21 18.87
CA TYR A 64 -8.64 -2.97 17.62
C TYR A 64 -9.93 -2.85 16.75
N ASP A 65 -11.10 -2.84 17.39
CA ASP A 65 -12.41 -2.69 16.77
C ASP A 65 -12.59 -1.34 16.05
N ALA A 66 -11.99 -0.27 16.57
CA ALA A 66 -12.02 1.04 15.91
C ALA A 66 -11.23 1.02 14.58
N LEU A 67 -10.14 0.24 14.52
CA LEU A 67 -9.39 0.03 13.28
C LEU A 67 -10.14 -0.86 12.30
N ASP A 68 -10.87 -1.86 12.80
CA ASP A 68 -11.59 -2.82 11.96
C ASP A 68 -12.72 -2.17 11.19
N ALA A 69 -13.49 -1.28 11.79
CA ALA A 69 -14.56 -0.57 11.10
C ALA A 69 -14.03 0.18 9.86
N ARG A 70 -12.90 0.88 10.01
CA ARG A 70 -12.28 1.60 8.91
C ARG A 70 -11.66 0.69 7.86
N ARG A 71 -11.02 -0.40 8.29
CA ARG A 71 -10.48 -1.41 7.37
C ARG A 71 -11.55 -2.09 6.56
N ASN A 72 -12.69 -2.42 7.18
CA ASN A 72 -13.84 -3.03 6.51
C ASN A 72 -14.47 -2.09 5.48
N GLU A 73 -14.59 -0.80 5.76
CA GLU A 73 -15.04 0.21 4.80
C GLU A 73 -14.11 0.24 3.57
N LEU A 74 -12.80 0.29 3.79
CA LEU A 74 -11.81 0.30 2.71
C LEU A 74 -11.79 -1.02 1.94
N ALA A 75 -11.97 -2.16 2.61
CA ALA A 75 -12.06 -3.46 1.96
C ALA A 75 -13.30 -3.54 1.06
N ALA A 76 -14.46 -3.05 1.52
CA ALA A 76 -15.67 -2.97 0.71
C ALA A 76 -15.49 -2.05 -0.51
N THR A 77 -14.80 -0.92 -0.34
CA THR A 77 -14.47 -0.01 -1.45
C THR A 77 -13.53 -0.69 -2.47
N LEU A 78 -12.57 -1.49 -2.00
CA LEU A 78 -11.68 -2.26 -2.88
C LEU A 78 -12.47 -3.32 -3.67
N ASP A 79 -13.43 -3.98 -3.04
CA ASP A 79 -14.31 -4.95 -3.72
C ASP A 79 -15.18 -4.27 -4.76
N GLY A 80 -15.78 -3.12 -4.45
CA GLY A 80 -16.54 -2.33 -5.41
C GLY A 80 -15.69 -1.91 -6.62
N TRP A 81 -14.46 -1.47 -6.38
CA TRP A 81 -13.51 -1.16 -7.45
C TRP A 81 -13.23 -2.38 -8.34
N ARG A 82 -13.06 -3.57 -7.74
CA ARG A 82 -12.86 -4.83 -8.45
C ARG A 82 -14.08 -5.17 -9.33
N GLU A 83 -15.27 -5.09 -8.76
CA GLU A 83 -16.53 -5.38 -9.45
C GLU A 83 -16.78 -4.44 -10.62
N ASP A 84 -16.55 -3.15 -10.42
CA ASP A 84 -16.70 -2.16 -11.49
C ASP A 84 -15.67 -2.37 -12.62
N TRP A 85 -14.49 -2.87 -12.29
CA TRP A 85 -13.54 -3.26 -13.32
C TRP A 85 -13.99 -4.51 -14.09
N GLU A 86 -14.49 -5.53 -13.40
CA GLU A 86 -15.02 -6.75 -14.03
C GLU A 86 -16.26 -6.47 -14.90
N SER A 87 -17.07 -5.50 -14.52
CA SER A 87 -18.25 -5.07 -15.29
C SER A 87 -17.90 -4.47 -16.65
N ARG A 88 -16.66 -4.02 -16.84
CA ARG A 88 -16.17 -3.28 -18.02
C ARG A 88 -16.81 -1.90 -18.21
N ASP A 89 -17.59 -1.45 -17.24
CA ASP A 89 -18.11 -0.09 -17.19
C ASP A 89 -16.98 0.86 -16.77
N THR A 90 -16.29 1.40 -17.78
CA THR A 90 -15.14 2.27 -17.53
C THR A 90 -15.48 3.54 -16.75
N PRO A 91 -16.59 4.23 -16.99
CA PRO A 91 -17.04 5.33 -16.13
C PRO A 91 -17.16 4.95 -14.66
N ARG A 92 -17.82 3.83 -14.33
CA ARG A 92 -17.96 3.35 -12.95
C ARG A 92 -16.59 3.03 -12.33
N LEU A 93 -15.73 2.34 -13.06
CA LEU A 93 -14.37 2.08 -12.61
C LEU A 93 -13.61 3.39 -12.31
N LEU A 94 -13.72 4.38 -13.19
CA LEU A 94 -13.01 5.65 -13.04
C LEU A 94 -13.53 6.51 -11.89
N ALA A 95 -14.76 6.31 -11.45
CA ALA A 95 -15.32 7.00 -10.28
C ALA A 95 -14.58 6.67 -8.97
N HIS A 96 -13.85 5.56 -8.92
CA HIS A 96 -12.97 5.23 -7.78
C HIS A 96 -11.65 6.00 -7.75
N TYR A 97 -11.34 6.80 -8.77
CA TYR A 97 -10.06 7.49 -8.88
C TYR A 97 -10.21 8.99 -8.63
N SER A 98 -9.40 9.51 -7.76
CA SER A 98 -9.32 10.95 -7.46
C SER A 98 -8.86 11.76 -8.68
N ALA A 99 -9.29 13.01 -8.79
CA ALA A 99 -8.76 13.95 -9.77
C ALA A 99 -7.23 14.15 -9.66
N ALA A 100 -6.69 13.92 -8.46
CA ALA A 100 -5.24 13.97 -8.21
C ALA A 100 -4.50 12.67 -8.55
N PHE A 101 -5.18 11.67 -9.14
CA PHE A 101 -4.60 10.37 -9.48
C PHE A 101 -3.28 10.49 -10.25
N ARG A 102 -2.31 9.66 -9.85
CA ARG A 102 -1.04 9.48 -10.55
C ARG A 102 -0.60 8.01 -10.53
N ALA A 103 -0.17 7.49 -11.66
CA ALA A 103 0.48 6.20 -11.80
C ALA A 103 1.72 6.34 -12.70
N GLY A 104 2.89 6.43 -12.09
CA GLY A 104 4.11 6.79 -12.79
C GLY A 104 3.98 8.18 -13.46
N ARG A 105 4.06 8.21 -14.77
CA ARG A 105 3.89 9.44 -15.57
C ARG A 105 2.44 9.73 -15.97
N GLN A 106 1.50 8.82 -15.68
CA GLN A 106 0.10 8.98 -16.06
C GLN A 106 -0.66 9.81 -15.02
N ASN A 107 -1.52 10.70 -15.50
CA ASN A 107 -2.60 11.34 -14.76
C ASN A 107 -3.92 10.60 -15.00
N LEU A 108 -5.00 11.05 -14.37
CA LEU A 108 -6.31 10.44 -14.52
C LEU A 108 -6.79 10.42 -15.99
N GLU A 109 -6.60 11.47 -16.73
CA GLU A 109 -7.04 11.59 -18.13
C GLU A 109 -6.35 10.56 -19.04
N THR A 110 -5.01 10.50 -19.00
CA THR A 110 -4.24 9.55 -19.80
C THR A 110 -4.52 8.11 -19.40
N PHE A 111 -4.73 7.87 -18.10
CA PHE A 111 -5.13 6.56 -17.58
C PHE A 111 -6.53 6.17 -18.05
N ALA A 112 -7.51 7.10 -18.00
CA ALA A 112 -8.88 6.90 -18.43
C ALA A 112 -8.94 6.53 -19.93
N THR A 113 -8.25 7.29 -20.76
CA THR A 113 -8.16 7.04 -22.21
C THR A 113 -7.58 5.64 -22.49
N GLY A 114 -6.51 5.27 -21.78
CA GLY A 114 -5.92 3.94 -21.88
C GLY A 114 -6.89 2.83 -21.46
N LYS A 115 -7.61 3.02 -20.36
CA LYS A 115 -8.61 2.05 -19.86
C LYS A 115 -9.78 1.89 -20.82
N GLN A 116 -10.31 2.97 -21.36
CA GLN A 116 -11.39 2.92 -22.37
C GLN A 116 -10.97 2.09 -23.58
N LYS A 117 -9.78 2.37 -24.13
CA LYS A 117 -9.25 1.64 -25.28
C LYS A 117 -9.06 0.14 -24.99
N VAL A 118 -8.50 -0.19 -23.82
CA VAL A 118 -8.27 -1.58 -23.41
C VAL A 118 -9.59 -2.31 -23.18
N ASN A 119 -10.53 -1.70 -22.45
CA ASN A 119 -11.80 -2.33 -22.11
C ASN A 119 -12.72 -2.53 -23.32
N ALA A 120 -12.65 -1.66 -24.32
CA ALA A 120 -13.40 -1.82 -25.56
C ALA A 120 -13.10 -3.14 -26.29
N GLY A 121 -11.89 -3.67 -26.18
CA GLY A 121 -11.49 -4.96 -26.77
C GLY A 121 -11.71 -6.17 -25.85
N LYS A 122 -12.35 -6.01 -24.69
CA LYS A 122 -12.58 -7.11 -23.76
C LYS A 122 -14.01 -7.64 -23.86
N THR A 123 -14.14 -8.96 -23.95
CA THR A 123 -15.43 -9.63 -23.84
C THR A 123 -15.76 -10.01 -22.40
N TRP A 124 -14.75 -10.25 -21.58
CA TRP A 124 -14.85 -10.46 -20.15
C TRP A 124 -13.56 -10.06 -19.44
N ILE A 125 -13.69 -9.71 -18.17
CA ILE A 125 -12.58 -9.43 -17.24
C ILE A 125 -12.87 -10.16 -15.93
N LYS A 126 -11.84 -10.77 -15.32
CA LYS A 126 -11.84 -11.32 -13.97
C LYS A 126 -10.63 -10.82 -13.22
N VAL A 127 -10.86 -10.39 -11.98
CA VAL A 127 -9.82 -9.81 -11.11
C VAL A 127 -9.86 -10.51 -9.76
N GLY A 128 -8.90 -11.39 -9.53
CA GLY A 128 -8.68 -11.98 -8.21
C GLY A 128 -7.79 -11.08 -7.36
N LEU A 129 -8.15 -10.90 -6.10
CA LEU A 129 -7.35 -10.19 -5.11
C LEU A 129 -6.91 -11.14 -4.01
N SER A 130 -5.64 -11.13 -3.67
CA SER A 130 -5.10 -11.94 -2.57
C SER A 130 -4.02 -11.17 -1.81
N SER A 131 -3.71 -11.63 -0.61
CA SER A 131 -2.72 -10.99 0.26
C SER A 131 -3.00 -9.48 0.45
N VAL A 132 -4.28 -9.15 0.64
CA VAL A 132 -4.70 -7.76 0.85
C VAL A 132 -4.18 -7.27 2.20
N SER A 133 -3.57 -6.10 2.19
CA SER A 133 -3.11 -5.38 3.37
C SER A 133 -3.57 -3.93 3.29
N ILE A 134 -4.21 -3.46 4.34
CA ILE A 134 -4.71 -2.09 4.46
C ILE A 134 -4.01 -1.44 5.65
N LEU A 135 -3.17 -0.46 5.37
CA LEU A 135 -2.46 0.32 6.36
C LEU A 135 -3.07 1.73 6.43
N LEU A 136 -3.58 2.06 7.61
CA LEU A 136 -4.03 3.43 7.90
C LEU A 136 -2.80 4.28 8.25
N TYR A 137 -2.76 5.51 7.73
CA TYR A 137 -1.65 6.41 8.03
C TYR A 137 -1.87 7.08 9.37
N PRO A 138 -0.89 7.04 10.28
CA PRO A 138 -0.84 7.94 11.43
C PRO A 138 -0.90 9.40 10.95
N GLU A 139 -1.44 10.31 11.71
CA GLU A 139 -1.57 11.75 11.37
C GLU A 139 -2.45 12.06 10.13
N ARG A 140 -2.88 11.04 9.39
CA ARG A 140 -3.69 11.19 8.17
C ARG A 140 -4.82 10.16 8.14
N PRO A 141 -5.86 10.31 8.97
CA PRO A 141 -6.96 9.33 9.07
C PRO A 141 -7.79 9.22 7.77
N ASP A 142 -7.70 10.23 6.90
CA ASP A 142 -8.26 10.23 5.55
C ASP A 142 -7.46 9.41 4.54
N PHE A 143 -6.26 8.93 4.92
CA PHE A 143 -5.31 8.33 3.98
C PHE A 143 -4.97 6.89 4.34
N ALA A 144 -4.92 6.02 3.34
CA ALA A 144 -4.56 4.63 3.51
C ALA A 144 -3.65 4.14 2.38
N LEU A 145 -2.75 3.20 2.71
CA LEU A 145 -2.03 2.41 1.72
C LEU A 145 -2.68 1.03 1.62
N VAL A 146 -3.20 0.71 0.46
CA VAL A 146 -3.78 -0.59 0.14
C VAL A 146 -2.84 -1.34 -0.78
N SER A 147 -2.37 -2.51 -0.35
CA SER A 147 -1.53 -3.38 -1.17
C SER A 147 -2.14 -4.77 -1.29
N PHE A 148 -2.00 -5.36 -2.46
CA PHE A 148 -2.54 -6.69 -2.77
C PHE A 148 -1.82 -7.32 -3.95
N VAL A 149 -1.95 -8.63 -4.08
CA VAL A 149 -1.62 -9.36 -5.29
C VAL A 149 -2.86 -9.40 -6.16
N GLN A 150 -2.77 -8.85 -7.36
CA GLN A 150 -3.80 -8.88 -8.38
C GLN A 150 -3.54 -10.04 -9.36
N ASP A 151 -4.52 -10.91 -9.55
CA ASP A 151 -4.57 -11.90 -10.63
C ASP A 151 -5.61 -11.42 -11.64
N TYR A 152 -5.15 -10.83 -12.73
CA TYR A 152 -6.00 -10.33 -13.80
C TYR A 152 -6.12 -11.33 -14.93
N ARG A 153 -7.33 -11.60 -15.37
CA ARG A 153 -7.62 -12.46 -16.52
C ARG A 153 -8.68 -11.83 -17.41
N SER A 154 -8.52 -12.00 -18.69
CA SER A 154 -9.48 -11.55 -19.71
C SER A 154 -9.41 -12.47 -20.94
N ASN A 155 -10.27 -12.24 -21.92
CA ASN A 155 -10.28 -13.01 -23.17
C ASN A 155 -8.93 -13.04 -23.92
N ASN A 156 -8.02 -12.10 -23.67
CA ASN A 156 -6.76 -11.97 -24.43
C ASN A 156 -5.53 -11.60 -23.60
N LEU A 157 -5.64 -11.58 -22.25
CA LEU A 157 -4.53 -11.28 -21.36
C LEU A 157 -4.72 -11.93 -20.00
N SER A 158 -3.65 -12.49 -19.46
CA SER A 158 -3.51 -12.87 -18.05
C SER A 158 -2.26 -12.23 -17.49
N ASP A 159 -2.37 -11.64 -16.29
CA ASP A 159 -1.25 -10.98 -15.62
C ASP A 159 -1.40 -11.13 -14.09
N ARG A 160 -0.28 -11.26 -13.41
CA ARG A 160 -0.24 -11.30 -11.95
C ARG A 160 0.76 -10.28 -11.43
N THR A 161 0.27 -9.31 -10.69
CA THR A 161 1.05 -8.13 -10.28
C THR A 161 0.80 -7.78 -8.82
N VAL A 162 1.82 -7.33 -8.10
CA VAL A 162 1.67 -6.69 -6.79
C VAL A 162 1.26 -5.24 -7.02
N LYS A 163 0.13 -4.85 -6.46
CA LYS A 163 -0.36 -3.47 -6.48
C LYS A 163 -0.14 -2.79 -5.14
N ARG A 164 0.19 -1.52 -5.20
CA ARG A 164 0.22 -0.60 -4.06
C ARG A 164 -0.51 0.66 -4.46
N GLN A 165 -1.57 0.96 -3.75
CA GLN A 165 -2.44 2.09 -4.04
C GLN A 165 -2.55 2.99 -2.81
N PHE A 166 -2.42 4.28 -3.01
CA PHE A 166 -2.69 5.28 -1.98
C PHE A 166 -4.12 5.77 -2.17
N TRP A 167 -4.90 5.66 -1.13
CA TRP A 167 -6.31 6.01 -1.11
C TRP A 167 -6.52 7.21 -0.19
N SER A 168 -7.33 8.17 -0.63
CA SER A 168 -7.79 9.30 0.17
C SER A 168 -9.31 9.40 0.08
N ARG A 169 -9.93 9.90 1.14
CA ARG A 169 -11.33 10.35 1.10
C ARG A 169 -11.47 11.59 0.24
#